data_8febfb9e130e56d577bcc63d23e29aaa
#
_entry.id   8febfb9e130e56d577bcc63d23e29aaa
#
_cell.length_a   1.000
_cell.length_b   1.000
_cell.length_c   1.000
_cell.angle_alpha   90.00
_cell.angle_beta   90.00
_cell.angle_gamma   90.00
#
_symmetry.space_group_name_H-M   'P 1'
#
loop_
_entity.id
_entity.type
_entity.pdbx_description
1 polymer ?
#
loop_
_entity_poly.entity_id
_entity_poly.type
_entity_poly.pdbx_seq_one_letter_code
_entity_poly.pdbx_strand_id
1 'polypeptide(L)'
;MKGQMLVIQTRPGFVKPMILKGTRYLVPRRDGAVLVGSTMENTGFTKETTEEAREDLLKAAHAILPDLAAYPVTHQWAGLRPSSPEGIPYIGEHPEIRGLFVNTGHFRNGIVLAPASARLAADLMLGQDSVLDPAPYGLDRPSGGGSGGAVLI
;
A
#
# COMPACT_ATOMS: atom_id res chain seq x y z
N MET A 1 -3.93 -7.95 2.90
CA MET A 1 -3.23 -7.26 4.01
C MET A 1 -4.01 -6.00 4.38
N LYS A 2 -4.55 -5.93 5.60
CA LYS A 2 -5.31 -4.78 6.10
C LYS A 2 -4.38 -3.64 6.51
N GLY A 3 -4.81 -2.40 6.34
CA GLY A 3 -4.18 -1.21 6.90
C GLY A 3 -5.20 -0.21 7.37
N GLN A 4 -5.02 0.28 8.59
CA GLN A 4 -5.85 1.31 9.18
C GLN A 4 -5.17 2.68 9.10
N MET A 5 -5.95 3.71 9.01
CA MET A 5 -5.52 5.11 8.91
C MET A 5 -6.43 6.01 9.74
N LEU A 6 -5.89 7.17 10.14
CA LEU A 6 -6.61 8.24 10.81
C LEU A 6 -6.57 9.54 10.00
N VAL A 7 -7.52 10.43 10.28
CA VAL A 7 -7.47 11.85 9.93
C VAL A 7 -7.47 12.68 11.20
N ILE A 8 -6.46 13.53 11.34
CA ILE A 8 -6.43 14.60 12.34
C ILE A 8 -6.75 15.89 11.62
N GLN A 9 -7.79 16.62 12.04
CA GLN A 9 -8.19 17.86 11.41
C GLN A 9 -7.45 19.05 12.04
N THR A 10 -6.51 19.61 11.28
CA THR A 10 -5.77 20.81 11.65
C THR A 10 -6.24 22.02 10.83
N ARG A 11 -5.63 23.18 11.04
CA ARG A 11 -5.83 24.35 10.16
C ARG A 11 -5.06 24.17 8.84
N PRO A 12 -5.55 24.71 7.71
CA PRO A 12 -4.84 24.70 6.44
C PRO A 12 -3.40 25.21 6.58
N GLY A 13 -2.46 24.47 6.00
CA GLY A 13 -1.03 24.83 6.00
C GLY A 13 -0.28 24.59 7.31
N PHE A 14 -0.90 23.97 8.32
CA PHE A 14 -0.23 23.60 9.58
C PHE A 14 0.91 22.60 9.35
N VAL A 15 0.68 21.57 8.56
CA VAL A 15 1.72 20.66 8.07
C VAL A 15 1.85 20.90 6.57
N LYS A 16 3.07 21.15 6.09
CA LYS A 16 3.31 21.42 4.65
C LYS A 16 3.88 20.20 3.91
N PRO A 17 5.02 19.60 4.34
CA PRO A 17 5.54 18.42 3.67
C PRO A 17 4.87 17.15 4.18
N MET A 18 4.89 16.11 3.35
CA MET A 18 4.70 14.75 3.83
C MET A 18 5.90 14.37 4.72
N ILE A 19 5.62 13.73 5.86
CA ILE A 19 6.65 13.31 6.81
C ILE A 19 6.61 11.78 6.91
N LEU A 20 7.74 11.13 6.71
CA LEU A 20 7.91 9.70 6.86
C LEU A 20 8.90 9.42 8.01
N LYS A 21 8.50 8.57 8.97
CA LYS A 21 9.35 8.10 10.07
C LYS A 21 9.16 6.60 10.25
N GLY A 22 10.16 5.81 9.86
CA GLY A 22 10.03 4.35 9.82
C GLY A 22 8.90 3.93 8.88
N THR A 23 7.94 3.19 9.40
CA THR A 23 6.77 2.71 8.64
C THR A 23 5.54 3.61 8.75
N ARG A 24 5.63 4.70 9.53
CA ARG A 24 4.53 5.66 9.78
C ARG A 24 4.76 6.93 8.98
N TYR A 25 3.67 7.56 8.56
CA TYR A 25 3.72 8.78 7.78
C TYR A 25 2.57 9.74 8.11
N LEU A 26 2.83 11.03 7.88
CA LEU A 26 1.84 12.10 7.91
C LEU A 26 1.69 12.67 6.50
N VAL A 27 0.48 12.71 5.97
CA VAL A 27 0.20 13.28 4.66
C VAL A 27 -0.76 14.45 4.80
N PRO A 28 -0.28 15.69 4.67
CA PRO A 28 -1.13 16.87 4.74
C PRO A 28 -2.00 17.02 3.51
N ARG A 29 -3.21 17.53 3.71
CA ARG A 29 -4.15 17.94 2.67
C ARG A 29 -4.30 19.45 2.66
N ARG A 30 -4.80 20.00 1.56
CA ARG A 30 -4.97 21.45 1.37
C ARG A 30 -5.98 22.05 2.34
N ASP A 31 -6.97 21.30 2.78
CA ASP A 31 -8.02 21.67 3.73
C ASP A 31 -7.60 21.61 5.21
N GLY A 32 -6.33 21.24 5.46
CA GLY A 32 -5.79 21.10 6.81
C GLY A 32 -5.95 19.70 7.40
N ALA A 33 -6.61 18.77 6.72
CA ALA A 33 -6.64 17.37 7.14
C ALA A 33 -5.23 16.77 7.05
N VAL A 34 -4.81 16.05 8.07
CA VAL A 34 -3.55 15.30 8.13
C VAL A 34 -3.87 13.83 8.23
N LEU A 35 -3.56 13.07 7.17
CA LEU A 35 -3.69 11.62 7.17
C LEU A 35 -2.52 11.00 7.93
N VAL A 36 -2.84 10.14 8.88
CA VAL A 36 -1.85 9.37 9.64
C VAL A 36 -1.92 7.92 9.20
N GLY A 37 -0.85 7.38 8.71
CA GLY A 37 -0.82 6.01 8.19
C GLY A 37 0.47 5.27 8.54
N SER A 38 0.45 3.98 8.41
CA SER A 38 -0.68 3.07 8.40
C SER A 38 -0.30 1.79 9.13
N THR A 39 -1.27 1.07 9.65
CA THR A 39 -1.00 -0.27 10.18
C THR A 39 -0.76 -1.28 9.05
N MET A 40 -0.21 -2.43 9.42
CA MET A 40 -0.10 -3.62 8.55
C MET A 40 -0.56 -4.83 9.36
N GLU A 41 -1.69 -5.41 8.95
CA GLU A 41 -2.36 -6.45 9.72
C GLU A 41 -2.77 -7.60 8.79
N ASN A 42 -2.42 -8.82 9.17
CA ASN A 42 -2.86 -10.02 8.45
C ASN A 42 -4.15 -10.56 9.07
N THR A 43 -5.27 -9.97 8.70
CA THR A 43 -6.60 -10.27 9.25
C THR A 43 -7.58 -10.76 8.19
N GLY A 44 -7.06 -11.36 7.11
CA GLY A 44 -7.90 -11.79 5.98
C GLY A 44 -8.60 -10.62 5.30
N PHE A 45 -9.92 -10.71 5.13
CA PHE A 45 -10.74 -9.70 4.44
C PHE A 45 -11.50 -8.74 5.38
N THR A 46 -11.27 -8.82 6.69
CA THR A 46 -11.91 -7.94 7.68
C THR A 46 -11.46 -6.50 7.49
N LYS A 47 -12.43 -5.57 7.39
CA LYS A 47 -12.19 -4.13 7.23
C LYS A 47 -12.59 -3.32 8.47
N GLU A 48 -12.81 -3.97 9.58
CA GLU A 48 -13.15 -3.30 10.83
C GLU A 48 -11.95 -2.51 11.35
N THR A 49 -12.24 -1.34 11.89
CA THR A 49 -11.27 -0.53 12.62
C THR A 49 -11.22 -0.98 14.08
N THR A 50 -10.07 -0.76 14.73
CA THR A 50 -9.86 -1.14 16.13
C THR A 50 -9.34 0.04 16.93
N GLU A 51 -9.69 0.12 18.21
CA GLU A 51 -9.19 1.18 19.11
C GLU A 51 -7.68 1.05 19.31
N GLU A 52 -7.17 -0.16 19.39
CA GLU A 52 -5.74 -0.45 19.50
C GLU A 52 -4.92 0.14 18.34
N ALA A 53 -5.39 -0.01 17.10
CA ALA A 53 -4.76 0.59 15.94
C ALA A 53 -4.88 2.12 15.95
N ARG A 54 -5.99 2.66 16.47
CA ARG A 54 -6.18 4.08 16.65
C ARG A 54 -5.15 4.68 17.61
N GLU A 55 -4.99 4.06 18.77
CA GLU A 55 -4.01 4.48 19.78
C GLU A 55 -2.58 4.41 19.26
N ASP A 56 -2.20 3.33 18.55
CA ASP A 56 -0.87 3.17 17.96
C ASP A 56 -0.59 4.26 16.92
N LEU A 57 -1.54 4.54 16.04
CA LEU A 57 -1.41 5.59 15.03
C LEU A 57 -1.32 7.00 15.64
N LEU A 58 -2.11 7.28 16.70
CA LEU A 58 -2.02 8.54 17.42
C LEU A 58 -0.69 8.71 18.12
N LYS A 59 -0.21 7.68 18.81
CA LYS A 59 1.11 7.67 19.44
C LYS A 59 2.22 7.96 18.42
N ALA A 60 2.14 7.33 17.25
CA ALA A 60 3.10 7.57 16.17
C ALA A 60 3.01 9.01 15.64
N ALA A 61 1.80 9.54 15.42
CA ALA A 61 1.59 10.90 14.97
C ALA A 61 2.17 11.93 15.94
N HIS A 62 1.91 11.77 17.23
CA HIS A 62 2.43 12.66 18.28
C HIS A 62 3.95 12.54 18.45
N ALA A 63 4.53 11.36 18.21
CA ALA A 63 5.98 11.16 18.20
C ALA A 63 6.68 11.79 16.98
N ILE A 64 5.94 12.01 15.88
CA ILE A 64 6.42 12.72 14.69
C ILE A 64 6.24 14.23 14.85
N LEU A 65 5.05 14.65 15.27
CA LEU A 65 4.69 16.05 15.45
C LEU A 65 3.80 16.21 16.70
N PRO A 66 4.38 16.54 17.85
CA PRO A 66 3.66 16.62 19.14
C PRO A 66 2.46 17.57 19.13
N ASP A 67 2.53 18.65 18.39
CA ASP A 67 1.46 19.66 18.30
C ASP A 67 0.15 19.11 17.74
N LEU A 68 0.16 17.95 17.07
CA LEU A 68 -1.05 17.27 16.61
C LEU A 68 -1.97 16.83 17.75
N ALA A 69 -1.45 16.71 18.97
CA ALA A 69 -2.25 16.38 20.15
C ALA A 69 -3.34 17.42 20.49
N ALA A 70 -3.19 18.66 20.00
CA ALA A 70 -4.18 19.72 20.20
C ALA A 70 -5.35 19.65 19.21
N TYR A 71 -5.34 18.71 18.26
CA TYR A 71 -6.34 18.65 17.18
C TYR A 71 -7.17 17.37 17.24
N PRO A 72 -8.44 17.42 16.84
CA PRO A 72 -9.34 16.29 16.91
C PRO A 72 -9.06 15.26 15.80
N VAL A 73 -9.23 13.98 16.13
CA VAL A 73 -9.37 12.89 15.15
C VAL A 73 -10.79 12.94 14.62
N THR A 74 -10.94 13.09 13.32
CA THR A 74 -12.25 13.19 12.66
C THR A 74 -12.69 11.91 11.98
N HIS A 75 -11.75 11.09 11.52
CA HIS A 75 -12.05 9.84 10.82
C HIS A 75 -11.02 8.76 11.15
N GLN A 76 -11.52 7.51 11.12
CA GLN A 76 -10.71 6.30 11.09
C GLN A 76 -11.32 5.34 10.07
N TRP A 77 -10.49 4.71 9.27
CA TRP A 77 -10.94 3.68 8.33
C TRP A 77 -9.89 2.59 8.14
N ALA A 78 -10.32 1.50 7.53
CA ALA A 78 -9.45 0.40 7.12
C ALA A 78 -9.62 0.12 5.64
N GLY A 79 -8.52 -0.28 4.99
CA GLY A 79 -8.50 -0.74 3.61
C GLY A 79 -7.72 -2.04 3.46
N LEU A 80 -8.01 -2.78 2.40
CA LEU A 80 -7.28 -4.00 2.05
C LEU A 80 -6.33 -3.71 0.90
N ARG A 81 -5.06 -4.06 1.09
CA ARG A 81 -4.05 -4.01 0.03
C ARG A 81 -3.96 -5.38 -0.63
N PRO A 82 -3.97 -5.46 -1.96
CA PRO A 82 -3.72 -6.72 -2.67
C PRO A 82 -2.24 -7.08 -2.50
N SER A 83 -1.95 -8.03 -1.64
CA SER A 83 -0.58 -8.51 -1.42
C SER A 83 -0.40 -9.86 -2.10
N SER A 84 0.80 -10.10 -2.60
CA SER A 84 1.30 -11.41 -3.00
C SER A 84 2.19 -12.00 -1.89
N PRO A 85 2.44 -13.30 -1.86
CA PRO A 85 3.27 -13.93 -0.84
C PRO A 85 4.68 -13.33 -0.72
N GLU A 86 5.31 -13.04 -1.86
CA GLU A 86 6.70 -12.53 -1.92
C GLU A 86 6.75 -10.99 -2.07
N GLY A 87 5.60 -10.30 -2.11
CA GLY A 87 5.54 -8.86 -2.39
C GLY A 87 5.78 -8.49 -3.86
N ILE A 88 5.97 -9.47 -4.74
CA ILE A 88 6.13 -9.28 -6.19
C ILE A 88 4.74 -9.37 -6.84
N PRO A 89 4.30 -8.41 -7.66
CA PRO A 89 2.99 -8.48 -8.31
C PRO A 89 2.88 -9.66 -9.28
N TYR A 90 1.66 -10.06 -9.57
CA TYR A 90 1.34 -10.99 -10.65
C TYR A 90 0.90 -10.19 -11.86
N ILE A 91 1.62 -10.36 -12.98
CA ILE A 91 1.34 -9.69 -14.27
C ILE A 91 1.57 -10.71 -15.39
N GLY A 92 0.49 -11.18 -16.02
CA GLY A 92 0.62 -12.16 -17.09
C GLY A 92 -0.69 -12.84 -17.46
N GLU A 93 -0.62 -13.70 -18.45
CA GLU A 93 -1.72 -14.57 -18.85
C GLU A 93 -1.87 -15.73 -17.86
N HIS A 94 -3.12 -16.14 -17.60
CA HIS A 94 -3.39 -17.29 -16.76
C HIS A 94 -2.91 -18.57 -17.44
N PRO A 95 -2.14 -19.45 -16.76
CA PRO A 95 -1.50 -20.60 -17.41
C PRO A 95 -2.47 -21.62 -18.01
N GLU A 96 -3.69 -21.72 -17.47
CA GLU A 96 -4.68 -22.69 -17.89
C GLU A 96 -5.86 -22.04 -18.69
N ILE A 97 -6.01 -20.72 -18.65
CA ILE A 97 -7.15 -20.03 -19.27
C ILE A 97 -6.62 -19.00 -20.24
N ARG A 98 -6.62 -19.40 -21.52
CA ARG A 98 -6.15 -18.53 -22.61
C ARG A 98 -7.01 -17.25 -22.70
N GLY A 99 -6.36 -16.10 -22.86
CA GLY A 99 -7.01 -14.79 -22.97
C GLY A 99 -7.38 -14.16 -21.64
N LEU A 100 -7.18 -14.86 -20.50
CA LEU A 100 -7.33 -14.29 -19.17
C LEU A 100 -6.01 -13.70 -18.69
N PHE A 101 -5.94 -12.39 -18.61
CA PHE A 101 -4.77 -11.69 -18.07
C PHE A 101 -5.03 -11.16 -16.66
N VAL A 102 -4.02 -11.27 -15.82
CA VAL A 102 -4.05 -10.83 -14.43
C VAL A 102 -2.98 -9.76 -14.21
N ASN A 103 -3.35 -8.68 -13.53
CA ASN A 103 -2.42 -7.62 -13.12
C ASN A 103 -2.81 -7.20 -11.69
N THR A 104 -2.15 -7.78 -10.67
CA THR A 104 -2.52 -7.62 -9.25
C THR A 104 -1.34 -7.86 -8.31
N GLY A 105 -1.57 -7.71 -7.00
CA GLY A 105 -0.57 -8.06 -5.99
C GLY A 105 0.46 -6.96 -5.71
N HIS A 106 0.23 -5.72 -6.13
CA HIS A 106 1.17 -4.59 -5.99
C HIS A 106 1.35 -4.06 -4.57
N PHE A 107 0.60 -4.58 -3.62
CA PHE A 107 0.69 -4.26 -2.19
C PHE A 107 0.69 -2.76 -1.91
N ARG A 108 1.82 -2.21 -1.43
CA ARG A 108 1.95 -0.78 -1.07
C ARG A 108 2.34 0.11 -2.25
N ASN A 109 2.83 -0.47 -3.33
CA ASN A 109 3.49 0.24 -4.42
C ASN A 109 2.62 0.37 -5.69
N GLY A 110 1.32 0.03 -5.61
CA GLY A 110 0.44 -0.03 -6.78
C GLY A 110 0.41 1.26 -7.60
N ILE A 111 0.38 2.42 -6.96
CA ILE A 111 0.37 3.71 -7.67
C ILE A 111 1.69 3.96 -8.39
N VAL A 112 2.82 3.73 -7.72
CA VAL A 112 4.15 3.97 -8.29
C VAL A 112 4.46 2.98 -9.40
N LEU A 113 4.07 1.72 -9.23
CA LEU A 113 4.30 0.66 -10.22
C LEU A 113 3.29 0.69 -11.39
N ALA A 114 2.16 1.40 -11.25
CA ALA A 114 1.08 1.36 -12.23
C ALA A 114 1.53 1.58 -13.68
N PRO A 115 2.38 2.57 -14.02
CA PRO A 115 2.79 2.78 -15.40
C PRO A 115 3.58 1.61 -16.00
N ALA A 116 4.54 1.07 -15.23
CA ALA A 116 5.36 -0.06 -15.69
C ALA A 116 4.53 -1.36 -15.77
N SER A 117 3.68 -1.60 -14.77
CA SER A 117 2.78 -2.77 -14.74
C SER A 117 1.76 -2.75 -15.86
N ALA A 118 1.19 -1.58 -16.16
CA ALA A 118 0.24 -1.44 -17.26
C ALA A 118 0.93 -1.64 -18.62
N ARG A 119 2.15 -1.12 -18.78
CA ARG A 119 2.93 -1.32 -20.00
C ARG A 119 3.28 -2.79 -20.21
N LEU A 120 3.80 -3.47 -19.18
CA LEU A 120 4.12 -4.89 -19.26
C LEU A 120 2.88 -5.73 -19.60
N ALA A 121 1.75 -5.47 -18.91
CA ALA A 121 0.51 -6.17 -19.21
C ALA A 121 0.03 -5.96 -20.66
N ALA A 122 0.13 -4.73 -21.17
CA ALA A 122 -0.23 -4.42 -22.55
C ALA A 122 0.69 -5.12 -23.57
N ASP A 123 2.00 -5.10 -23.35
CA ASP A 123 2.97 -5.79 -24.22
C ASP A 123 2.64 -7.29 -24.32
N LEU A 124 2.36 -7.94 -23.16
CA LEU A 124 1.98 -9.34 -23.11
C LEU A 124 0.63 -9.63 -23.83
N MET A 125 -0.38 -8.79 -23.62
CA MET A 125 -1.70 -8.93 -24.24
C MET A 125 -1.63 -8.79 -25.78
N LEU A 126 -0.73 -7.93 -26.26
CA LEU A 126 -0.58 -7.61 -27.69
C LEU A 126 0.49 -8.46 -28.37
N GLY A 127 1.19 -9.34 -27.65
CA GLY A 127 2.28 -10.15 -28.17
C GLY A 127 3.48 -9.30 -28.65
N GLN A 128 3.71 -8.17 -27.98
CA GLN A 128 4.83 -7.27 -28.28
C GLN A 128 6.05 -7.61 -27.40
N ASP A 129 7.22 -7.12 -27.80
CA ASP A 129 8.42 -7.23 -26.99
C ASP A 129 8.21 -6.50 -25.65
N SER A 130 8.35 -7.25 -24.56
CA SER A 130 8.11 -6.74 -23.22
C SER A 130 9.20 -5.77 -22.80
N VAL A 131 8.80 -4.66 -22.15
CA VAL A 131 9.72 -3.65 -21.59
C VAL A 131 10.63 -4.19 -20.48
N LEU A 132 10.21 -5.28 -19.84
CA LEU A 132 10.92 -6.00 -18.79
C LEU A 132 10.81 -7.52 -19.05
N ASP A 133 11.72 -8.31 -18.46
CA ASP A 133 11.55 -9.77 -18.38
C ASP A 133 10.25 -10.10 -17.61
N PRO A 134 9.24 -10.75 -18.23
CA PRO A 134 7.97 -11.06 -17.58
C PRO A 134 8.06 -12.25 -16.62
N ALA A 135 9.07 -13.09 -16.72
CA ALA A 135 9.15 -14.35 -15.95
C ALA A 135 8.99 -14.17 -14.43
N PRO A 136 9.58 -13.15 -13.77
CA PRO A 136 9.39 -12.93 -12.33
C PRO A 136 7.97 -12.55 -11.92
N TYR A 137 7.12 -12.18 -12.87
CA TYR A 137 5.76 -11.71 -12.63
C TYR A 137 4.68 -12.72 -13.03
N GLY A 138 5.07 -13.83 -13.67
CA GLY A 138 4.14 -14.87 -14.11
C GLY A 138 3.32 -15.49 -12.99
N LEU A 139 2.13 -15.99 -13.33
CA LEU A 139 1.24 -16.64 -12.36
C LEU A 139 1.73 -18.05 -11.97
N ASP A 140 2.51 -18.67 -12.83
CA ASP A 140 3.15 -19.99 -12.69
C ASP A 140 4.57 -19.94 -12.12
N ARG A 141 5.05 -18.74 -11.77
CA ARG A 141 6.38 -18.58 -11.17
C ARG A 141 6.52 -19.47 -9.93
N PRO A 142 7.69 -20.10 -9.73
CA PRO A 142 7.94 -20.88 -8.53
C PRO A 142 7.73 -20.00 -7.30
N SER A 143 6.91 -20.46 -6.36
CA SER A 143 6.83 -19.81 -5.04
C SER A 143 8.22 -19.90 -4.43
N GLY A 144 8.91 -18.79 -4.33
CA GLY A 144 10.23 -18.75 -3.73
C GLY A 144 10.11 -19.27 -2.30
N GLY A 145 10.68 -20.44 -2.04
CA GLY A 145 10.91 -20.96 -0.69
C GLY A 145 11.95 -20.09 0.02
N GLY A 146 11.65 -18.80 0.16
CA GLY A 146 12.49 -17.81 0.81
C GLY A 146 11.94 -17.48 2.17
N SER A 147 12.63 -17.89 3.20
CA SER A 147 12.57 -17.32 4.55
C SER A 147 12.50 -15.79 4.44
N GLY A 148 11.39 -15.22 4.91
CA GLY A 148 11.05 -13.81 4.75
C GLY A 148 12.18 -12.85 5.11
N GLY A 149 12.81 -12.33 4.10
CA GLY A 149 13.56 -11.10 4.17
C GLY A 149 12.63 -9.98 3.74
N ALA A 150 12.02 -9.29 4.69
CA ALA A 150 11.30 -8.05 4.43
C ALA A 150 12.29 -7.05 3.81
N VAL A 151 12.22 -6.83 2.52
CA VAL A 151 12.80 -5.64 1.91
C VAL A 151 11.93 -4.45 2.36
N LEU A 152 12.35 -3.82 3.43
CA LEU A 152 11.87 -2.52 3.86
C LEU A 152 12.51 -1.47 2.95
N ILE A 153 11.73 -0.86 2.09
CA ILE A 153 11.95 0.50 1.61
C ILE A 153 10.73 1.31 2.00
#